data_c279fde59bfe3fcf9f48168a2f70d954
#
_entry.id   c279fde59bfe3fcf9f48168a2f70d954
#
_cell.length_a   1.000
_cell.length_b   1.000
_cell.length_c   1.000
_cell.angle_alpha   90.00
_cell.angle_beta   90.00
_cell.angle_gamma   90.00
#
_symmetry.space_group_name_H-M   'P 1'
#
loop_
_entity.id
_entity.type
_entity.pdbx_description
1 polymer ?
#
loop_
_entity_poly.entity_id
_entity_poly.type
_entity_poly.pdbx_seq_one_letter_code
_entity_poly.pdbx_strand_id
1 'polypeptide(L)'
;DVYKRQVVQSLGKNYQNSFDKNKIKKFKKFLDFRIIGMGGSSLGTQAIYDFLNHKIKKKFSFLDNLRPNVTNHDKKKYLNLIISKSGNTIETIANSYIYIKKIDQNIFITENKKNYLYGLAQNLKAEIIHHNNFIGGRYSVLSEVGMLPAELMGLNSNKFRQLNNLVKNKKYLNALTS
;
A
#
# COMPACT_ATOMS: atom_id res chain seq x y z
N ASP A 1 -3.24 20.95 14.97
CA ASP A 1 -2.37 20.48 13.89
C ASP A 1 -3.09 19.41 13.06
N VAL A 2 -3.41 19.75 11.80
CA VAL A 2 -4.17 18.89 10.87
C VAL A 2 -3.46 17.57 10.60
N TYR A 3 -2.14 17.57 10.54
CA TYR A 3 -1.32 16.36 10.37
C TYR A 3 -1.51 15.33 11.47
N LYS A 4 -1.38 15.75 12.72
CA LYS A 4 -1.57 14.85 13.87
C LYS A 4 -2.99 14.30 13.90
N ARG A 5 -3.98 15.14 13.59
CA ARG A 5 -5.39 14.75 13.56
C ARG A 5 -5.66 13.67 12.51
N GLN A 6 -5.13 13.80 11.29
CA GLN A 6 -5.35 12.84 10.20
C GLN A 6 -4.66 11.49 10.46
N VAL A 7 -3.43 11.49 10.99
CA VAL A 7 -2.73 10.27 11.39
C VAL A 7 -3.54 9.52 12.46
N VAL A 8 -3.99 10.21 13.50
CA VAL A 8 -4.80 9.59 14.56
C VAL A 8 -6.15 9.10 14.02
N GLN A 9 -6.77 9.83 13.10
CA GLN A 9 -8.02 9.42 12.47
C GLN A 9 -7.86 8.12 11.66
N SER A 10 -6.71 7.90 11.01
CA SER A 10 -6.46 6.67 10.24
C SER A 10 -6.44 5.41 11.11
N LEU A 11 -6.21 5.56 12.42
CA LEU A 11 -6.28 4.47 13.41
C LEU A 11 -7.73 4.13 13.81
N GLY A 12 -8.65 5.03 13.55
CA GLY A 12 -10.04 4.92 13.97
C GLY A 12 -10.93 4.10 13.02
N LYS A 13 -12.00 3.51 13.56
CA LYS A 13 -12.97 2.73 12.77
C LYS A 13 -13.68 3.55 11.70
N ASN A 14 -13.80 4.86 11.88
CA ASN A 14 -14.52 5.77 10.99
C ASN A 14 -13.65 6.29 9.82
N TYR A 15 -12.36 5.91 9.76
CA TYR A 15 -11.51 6.32 8.65
C TYR A 15 -11.98 5.66 7.36
N GLN A 16 -12.21 6.48 6.34
CA GLN A 16 -12.56 6.01 5.01
C GLN A 16 -11.32 6.02 4.12
N ASN A 17 -10.99 4.85 3.58
CA ASN A 17 -9.94 4.76 2.57
C ASN A 17 -10.38 5.46 1.27
N SER A 18 -9.45 5.99 0.53
CA SER A 18 -9.69 6.64 -0.76
C SER A 18 -10.02 5.66 -1.91
N PHE A 19 -9.98 4.37 -1.68
CA PHE A 19 -10.35 3.36 -2.68
C PHE A 19 -11.76 2.80 -2.48
N ASP A 20 -12.44 2.54 -3.59
CA ASP A 20 -13.73 1.85 -3.60
C ASP A 20 -13.52 0.33 -3.64
N LYS A 21 -14.04 -0.38 -2.64
CA LYS A 21 -13.96 -1.84 -2.55
C LYS A 21 -14.58 -2.56 -3.75
N ASN A 22 -15.61 -1.99 -4.38
CA ASN A 22 -16.24 -2.57 -5.57
C ASN A 22 -15.33 -2.45 -6.79
N LYS A 23 -14.67 -1.30 -6.97
CA LYS A 23 -13.73 -1.09 -8.08
C LYS A 23 -12.52 -2.02 -7.99
N ILE A 24 -12.03 -2.33 -6.78
CA ILE A 24 -10.88 -3.22 -6.61
C ILE A 24 -11.22 -4.72 -6.71
N LYS A 25 -12.51 -5.11 -6.69
CA LYS A 25 -12.92 -6.53 -6.83
C LYS A 25 -12.34 -7.19 -8.08
N LYS A 26 -12.27 -6.47 -9.21
CA LYS A 26 -11.69 -6.97 -10.47
C LYS A 26 -10.24 -7.43 -10.35
N PHE A 27 -9.50 -6.89 -9.37
CA PHE A 27 -8.10 -7.21 -9.13
C PHE A 27 -7.90 -8.39 -8.16
N LYS A 28 -8.94 -8.80 -7.44
CA LYS A 28 -8.85 -9.92 -6.48
C LYS A 28 -8.58 -11.28 -7.15
N LYS A 29 -8.77 -11.39 -8.47
CA LYS A 29 -8.47 -12.60 -9.25
C LYS A 29 -6.98 -12.85 -9.47
N PHE A 30 -6.13 -11.86 -9.30
CA PHE A 30 -4.68 -12.02 -9.42
C PHE A 30 -4.11 -12.86 -8.27
N LEU A 31 -3.09 -13.66 -8.58
CA LEU A 31 -2.38 -14.51 -7.61
C LEU A 31 -0.99 -13.96 -7.30
N ASP A 32 -0.36 -13.29 -8.26
CA ASP A 32 0.99 -12.73 -8.16
C ASP A 32 0.95 -11.20 -8.14
N PHE A 33 1.52 -10.62 -7.09
CA PHE A 33 1.53 -9.18 -6.84
C PHE A 33 2.95 -8.67 -6.66
N ARG A 34 3.20 -7.43 -7.09
CA ARG A 34 4.41 -6.68 -6.77
C ARG A 34 4.06 -5.38 -6.08
N ILE A 35 4.71 -5.13 -4.97
CA ILE A 35 4.66 -3.83 -4.29
C ILE A 35 5.93 -3.09 -4.66
N ILE A 36 5.79 -1.98 -5.36
CA ILE A 36 6.89 -1.12 -5.80
C ILE A 36 6.81 0.18 -5.01
N GLY A 37 7.73 0.37 -4.05
CA GLY A 37 7.70 1.54 -3.18
C GLY A 37 8.80 1.48 -2.13
N MET A 38 9.18 2.63 -1.57
CA MET A 38 10.27 2.80 -0.62
C MET A 38 9.77 3.05 0.79
N GLY A 39 10.47 2.50 1.79
CA GLY A 39 10.24 2.77 3.22
C GLY A 39 8.77 2.58 3.62
N GLY A 40 8.13 3.62 4.16
CA GLY A 40 6.74 3.55 4.61
C GLY A 40 5.72 3.18 3.52
N SER A 41 6.07 3.28 2.24
CA SER A 41 5.21 2.87 1.13
C SER A 41 5.15 1.34 0.94
N SER A 42 6.11 0.59 1.46
CA SER A 42 6.20 -0.88 1.32
C SER A 42 6.22 -1.61 2.66
N LEU A 43 6.97 -1.11 3.66
CA LEU A 43 7.25 -1.81 4.91
C LEU A 43 6.00 -2.21 5.70
N GLY A 44 4.99 -1.33 5.77
CA GLY A 44 3.74 -1.64 6.47
C GLY A 44 2.98 -2.79 5.80
N THR A 45 2.94 -2.81 4.48
CA THR A 45 2.33 -3.89 3.70
C THR A 45 3.11 -5.20 3.85
N GLN A 46 4.44 -5.11 3.85
CA GLN A 46 5.32 -6.27 4.06
C GLN A 46 5.12 -6.87 5.45
N ALA A 47 5.07 -6.04 6.49
CA ALA A 47 4.80 -6.51 7.86
C ALA A 47 3.45 -7.23 7.98
N ILE A 48 2.40 -6.73 7.34
CA ILE A 48 1.09 -7.39 7.28
C ILE A 48 1.22 -8.75 6.57
N TYR A 49 1.91 -8.79 5.44
CA TYR A 49 2.08 -10.00 4.65
C TYR A 49 2.86 -11.07 5.42
N ASP A 50 4.00 -10.71 6.02
CA ASP A 50 4.86 -11.65 6.74
C ASP A 50 4.17 -12.19 8.00
N PHE A 51 3.48 -11.32 8.76
CA PHE A 51 2.78 -11.73 9.98
C PHE A 51 1.55 -12.61 9.72
N LEU A 52 0.82 -12.35 8.63
CA LEU A 52 -0.43 -13.05 8.30
C LEU A 52 -0.29 -14.02 7.12
N ASN A 53 0.93 -14.36 6.69
CA ASN A 53 1.18 -15.17 5.51
C ASN A 53 0.44 -16.52 5.53
N HIS A 54 0.29 -17.13 6.72
CA HIS A 54 -0.46 -18.36 6.93
C HIS A 54 -1.95 -18.28 6.53
N LYS A 55 -2.51 -17.05 6.40
CA LYS A 55 -3.89 -16.80 5.94
C LYS A 55 -3.97 -16.34 4.49
N ILE A 56 -2.83 -16.03 3.87
CA ILE A 56 -2.76 -15.41 2.55
C ILE A 56 -2.38 -16.46 1.51
N LYS A 57 -3.29 -16.72 0.54
CA LYS A 57 -3.06 -17.69 -0.54
C LYS A 57 -2.39 -17.09 -1.78
N LYS A 58 -2.04 -15.81 -1.73
CA LYS A 58 -1.48 -15.03 -2.85
C LYS A 58 -0.03 -14.71 -2.61
N LYS A 59 0.74 -14.52 -3.68
CA LYS A 59 2.17 -14.23 -3.61
C LYS A 59 2.41 -12.74 -3.75
N PHE A 60 3.10 -12.16 -2.79
CA PHE A 60 3.51 -10.76 -2.82
C PHE A 60 5.04 -10.68 -2.84
N SER A 61 5.57 -9.89 -3.76
CA SER A 61 6.98 -9.52 -3.82
C SER A 61 7.14 -8.03 -3.59
N PHE A 62 8.20 -7.65 -2.89
CA PHE A 62 8.47 -6.27 -2.50
C PHE A 62 9.72 -5.77 -3.20
N LEU A 63 9.58 -4.65 -3.90
CA LEU A 63 10.63 -3.99 -4.66
C LEU A 63 10.85 -2.60 -4.04
N ASP A 64 11.67 -2.58 -3.01
CA ASP A 64 11.94 -1.43 -2.15
C ASP A 64 13.33 -0.82 -2.34
N ASN A 65 14.19 -1.50 -3.11
CA ASN A 65 15.53 -1.05 -3.45
C ASN A 65 15.85 -1.27 -4.92
N LEU A 66 16.80 -0.49 -5.44
CA LEU A 66 17.41 -0.76 -6.74
C LEU A 66 18.35 -1.96 -6.60
N ARG A 67 18.15 -2.96 -7.45
CA ARG A 67 19.03 -4.13 -7.51
C ARG A 67 19.82 -4.10 -8.82
N PRO A 68 21.16 -4.25 -8.80
CA PRO A 68 21.95 -4.33 -10.01
C PRO A 68 21.59 -5.64 -10.77
N ASN A 69 21.66 -5.60 -12.09
CA ASN A 69 21.57 -6.76 -12.99
C ASN A 69 20.25 -7.55 -12.92
N VAL A 70 19.13 -6.89 -12.71
CA VAL A 70 17.83 -7.59 -12.75
C VAL A 70 17.38 -7.80 -14.19
N THR A 71 17.47 -9.04 -14.65
CA THR A 71 16.82 -9.47 -15.90
C THR A 71 15.40 -9.95 -15.59
N ASN A 72 14.41 -9.20 -16.00
CA ASN A 72 13.00 -9.58 -15.75
C ASN A 72 12.48 -10.50 -16.87
N HIS A 73 12.97 -11.74 -16.94
CA HIS A 73 12.57 -12.75 -17.93
C HIS A 73 11.28 -13.51 -17.55
N ASP A 74 10.69 -13.20 -16.41
CA ASP A 74 9.49 -13.88 -15.96
C ASP A 74 8.29 -13.56 -16.87
N LYS A 75 7.66 -14.61 -17.43
CA LYS A 75 6.49 -14.52 -18.31
C LYS A 75 5.16 -14.37 -17.55
N LYS A 76 5.19 -14.37 -16.23
CA LYS A 76 3.98 -14.23 -15.41
C LYS A 76 3.37 -12.86 -15.54
N LYS A 77 2.05 -12.82 -15.41
CA LYS A 77 1.27 -11.59 -15.32
C LYS A 77 1.12 -11.18 -13.87
N TYR A 78 1.50 -9.97 -13.54
CA TYR A 78 1.42 -9.40 -12.20
C TYR A 78 0.36 -8.32 -12.10
N LEU A 79 -0.13 -8.13 -10.87
CA LEU A 79 -0.72 -6.87 -10.46
C LEU A 79 0.35 -6.08 -9.69
N ASN A 80 0.81 -4.97 -10.26
CA ASN A 80 1.75 -4.08 -9.62
C ASN A 80 1.01 -3.00 -8.83
N LEU A 81 1.38 -2.80 -7.56
CA LEU A 81 0.99 -1.66 -6.75
C LEU A 81 2.19 -0.73 -6.62
N ILE A 82 2.12 0.40 -7.30
CA ILE A 82 3.17 1.40 -7.33
C ILE A 82 2.82 2.48 -6.32
N ILE A 83 3.61 2.61 -5.26
CA ILE A 83 3.27 3.42 -4.10
C ILE A 83 4.37 4.45 -3.83
N SER A 84 4.03 5.73 -4.02
CA SER A 84 4.85 6.85 -3.59
C SER A 84 3.97 8.07 -3.34
N LYS A 85 4.02 8.60 -2.13
CA LYS A 85 3.25 9.79 -1.76
C LYS A 85 3.56 10.97 -2.68
N SER A 86 4.82 11.35 -2.81
CA SER A 86 5.26 12.46 -3.67
C SER A 86 5.08 12.18 -5.16
N GLY A 87 5.06 10.89 -5.54
CA GLY A 87 5.06 10.44 -6.93
C GLY A 87 6.36 10.71 -7.69
N ASN A 88 7.43 11.14 -7.00
CA ASN A 88 8.71 11.52 -7.58
C ASN A 88 9.91 10.79 -6.97
N THR A 89 9.66 9.71 -6.19
CA THR A 89 10.73 8.89 -5.60
C THR A 89 11.47 8.15 -6.70
N ILE A 90 12.76 8.44 -6.87
CA ILE A 90 13.58 7.96 -8.00
C ILE A 90 13.61 6.43 -8.06
N GLU A 91 13.80 5.76 -6.92
CA GLU A 91 13.85 4.31 -6.84
C GLU A 91 12.52 3.67 -7.24
N THR A 92 11.40 4.26 -6.84
CA THR A 92 10.07 3.79 -7.22
C THR A 92 9.84 3.96 -8.72
N ILE A 93 10.28 5.09 -9.28
CA ILE A 93 10.20 5.36 -10.72
C ILE A 93 11.06 4.36 -11.50
N ALA A 94 12.33 4.20 -11.12
CA ALA A 94 13.26 3.28 -11.78
C ALA A 94 12.75 1.83 -11.74
N ASN A 95 12.32 1.35 -10.56
CA ASN A 95 11.73 0.02 -10.42
C ASN A 95 10.45 -0.14 -11.26
N SER A 96 9.64 0.91 -11.39
CA SER A 96 8.46 0.86 -12.26
C SER A 96 8.83 0.62 -13.72
N TYR A 97 9.87 1.27 -14.23
CA TYR A 97 10.35 1.04 -15.59
C TYR A 97 10.95 -0.35 -15.80
N ILE A 98 11.68 -0.87 -14.81
CA ILE A 98 12.33 -2.18 -14.89
C ILE A 98 11.30 -3.31 -14.85
N TYR A 99 10.28 -3.18 -13.99
CA TYR A 99 9.43 -4.32 -13.66
C TYR A 99 8.04 -4.32 -14.30
N ILE A 100 7.49 -3.15 -14.71
CA ILE A 100 6.17 -3.10 -15.35
C ILE A 100 6.27 -3.61 -16.78
N LYS A 101 5.46 -4.62 -17.09
CA LYS A 101 5.34 -5.20 -18.41
C LYS A 101 4.01 -4.82 -19.07
N LYS A 102 3.94 -4.85 -20.39
CA LYS A 102 2.72 -4.58 -21.16
C LYS A 102 1.53 -5.47 -20.78
N ILE A 103 1.80 -6.70 -20.31
CA ILE A 103 0.78 -7.68 -19.92
C ILE A 103 0.27 -7.47 -18.49
N ASP A 104 0.99 -6.69 -17.67
CA ASP A 104 0.65 -6.47 -16.26
C ASP A 104 -0.57 -5.56 -16.11
N GLN A 105 -1.16 -5.61 -14.93
CA GLN A 105 -2.11 -4.59 -14.47
C GLN A 105 -1.44 -3.75 -13.39
N ASN A 106 -1.80 -2.48 -13.33
CA ASN A 106 -1.15 -1.54 -12.45
C ASN A 106 -2.16 -0.73 -11.64
N ILE A 107 -1.86 -0.50 -10.37
CA ILE A 107 -2.55 0.42 -9.48
C ILE A 107 -1.50 1.36 -8.91
N PHE A 108 -1.72 2.65 -9.01
CA PHE A 108 -0.85 3.68 -8.46
C PHE A 108 -1.48 4.28 -7.21
N ILE A 109 -0.70 4.42 -6.13
CA ILE A 109 -1.10 5.12 -4.91
C ILE A 109 -0.18 6.33 -4.77
N THR A 110 -0.70 7.52 -5.05
CA THR A 110 0.05 8.78 -5.01
C THR A 110 -0.87 9.96 -4.65
N GLU A 111 -0.30 11.09 -4.28
CA GLU A 111 -1.08 12.31 -4.04
C GLU A 111 -1.80 12.75 -5.33
N ASN A 112 -3.01 13.31 -5.15
CA ASN A 112 -3.81 13.85 -6.26
C ASN A 112 -3.28 15.24 -6.68
N LYS A 113 -2.05 15.26 -7.17
CA LYS A 113 -1.41 16.43 -7.75
C LYS A 113 -0.51 16.01 -8.91
N LYS A 114 -0.15 16.95 -9.77
CA LYS A 114 0.74 16.72 -10.89
C LYS A 114 2.11 16.21 -10.38
N ASN A 115 2.43 14.96 -10.62
CA ASN A 115 3.71 14.33 -10.32
C ASN A 115 4.02 13.25 -11.36
N TYR A 116 5.23 12.72 -11.31
CA TYR A 116 5.71 11.78 -12.32
C TYR A 116 4.88 10.49 -12.40
N LEU A 117 4.62 9.85 -11.25
CA LEU A 117 3.84 8.61 -11.20
C LEU A 117 2.38 8.82 -11.61
N TYR A 118 1.81 9.99 -11.33
CA TYR A 118 0.47 10.34 -11.78
C TYR A 118 0.40 10.37 -13.31
N GLY A 119 1.37 11.04 -13.98
CA GLY A 119 1.48 11.06 -15.44
C GLY A 119 1.72 9.66 -16.04
N LEU A 120 2.59 8.85 -15.42
CA LEU A 120 2.83 7.47 -15.83
C LEU A 120 1.56 6.62 -15.74
N ALA A 121 0.79 6.76 -14.64
CA ALA A 121 -0.47 6.05 -14.45
C ALA A 121 -1.50 6.40 -15.51
N GLN A 122 -1.61 7.68 -15.89
CA GLN A 122 -2.50 8.13 -16.98
C GLN A 122 -2.09 7.52 -18.32
N ASN A 123 -0.80 7.53 -18.65
CA ASN A 123 -0.28 6.95 -19.91
C ASN A 123 -0.55 5.44 -19.99
N LEU A 124 -0.45 4.73 -18.86
CA LEU A 124 -0.73 3.30 -18.76
C LEU A 124 -2.23 2.99 -18.61
N LYS A 125 -3.11 4.00 -18.56
CA LYS A 125 -4.56 3.85 -18.27
C LYS A 125 -4.80 3.01 -17.00
N ALA A 126 -3.94 3.19 -16.01
CA ALA A 126 -3.96 2.45 -14.76
C ALA A 126 -4.91 3.09 -13.74
N GLU A 127 -5.34 2.30 -12.75
CA GLU A 127 -6.14 2.81 -11.63
C GLU A 127 -5.26 3.70 -10.73
N ILE A 128 -5.75 4.88 -10.37
CA ILE A 128 -5.08 5.81 -9.47
C ILE A 128 -5.88 5.90 -8.19
N ILE A 129 -5.24 5.61 -7.06
CA ILE A 129 -5.78 5.74 -5.72
C ILE A 129 -5.10 6.94 -5.05
N HIS A 130 -5.90 7.83 -4.51
CA HIS A 130 -5.38 9.01 -3.83
C HIS A 130 -4.70 8.63 -2.51
N HIS A 131 -3.41 8.97 -2.39
CA HIS A 131 -2.69 8.92 -1.13
C HIS A 131 -3.05 10.15 -0.29
N ASN A 132 -3.51 9.94 0.95
CA ASN A 132 -3.90 11.06 1.81
C ASN A 132 -2.73 12.03 2.04
N ASN A 133 -2.92 13.32 1.70
CA ASN A 133 -1.89 14.34 1.76
C ASN A 133 -1.35 14.58 3.17
N PHE A 134 -2.17 14.31 4.18
CA PHE A 134 -1.85 14.58 5.59
C PHE A 134 -1.32 13.36 6.35
N ILE A 135 -1.16 12.22 5.68
CA ILE A 135 -0.56 11.02 6.28
C ILE A 135 0.82 10.81 5.68
N GLY A 136 1.87 10.93 6.52
CA GLY A 136 3.25 10.66 6.12
C GLY A 136 3.47 9.16 5.87
N GLY A 137 4.42 8.81 4.99
CA GLY A 137 4.68 7.42 4.61
C GLY A 137 4.85 6.47 5.79
N ARG A 138 5.63 6.87 6.81
CA ARG A 138 5.88 6.05 8.02
C ARG A 138 4.65 5.78 8.90
N TYR A 139 3.56 6.53 8.69
CA TYR A 139 2.29 6.39 9.42
C TYR A 139 1.14 5.86 8.54
N SER A 140 1.44 5.42 7.32
CA SER A 140 0.43 5.13 6.29
C SER A 140 -0.09 3.69 6.28
N VAL A 141 0.42 2.81 7.14
CA VAL A 141 0.04 1.38 7.15
C VAL A 141 -1.48 1.17 7.31
N LEU A 142 -2.17 1.99 8.11
CA LEU A 142 -3.62 1.90 8.29
C LEU A 142 -4.42 2.84 7.36
N SER A 143 -3.76 3.53 6.45
CA SER A 143 -4.40 4.23 5.33
C SER A 143 -4.53 3.31 4.10
N GLU A 144 -4.92 3.87 2.97
CA GLU A 144 -5.00 3.16 1.68
C GLU A 144 -3.72 2.42 1.30
N VAL A 145 -2.55 2.89 1.75
CA VAL A 145 -1.23 2.32 1.44
C VAL A 145 -1.08 0.89 1.95
N GLY A 146 -1.51 0.60 3.17
CA GLY A 146 -1.48 -0.77 3.69
C GLY A 146 -2.82 -1.49 3.57
N MET A 147 -3.94 -0.76 3.60
CA MET A 147 -5.27 -1.38 3.60
C MET A 147 -5.73 -1.84 2.22
N LEU A 148 -5.32 -1.18 1.12
CA LEU A 148 -5.60 -1.68 -0.22
C LEU A 148 -4.87 -3.03 -0.48
N PRO A 149 -3.56 -3.16 -0.26
CA PRO A 149 -2.90 -4.46 -0.34
C PRO A 149 -3.53 -5.51 0.58
N ALA A 150 -3.90 -5.16 1.81
CA ALA A 150 -4.55 -6.10 2.75
C ALA A 150 -5.87 -6.66 2.19
N GLU A 151 -6.72 -5.81 1.58
CA GLU A 151 -7.94 -6.25 0.89
C GLU A 151 -7.63 -7.17 -0.31
N LEU A 152 -6.55 -6.90 -1.05
CA LEU A 152 -6.10 -7.73 -2.16
C LEU A 152 -5.50 -9.06 -1.67
N MET A 153 -4.90 -9.11 -0.49
CA MET A 153 -4.48 -10.33 0.20
C MET A 153 -5.68 -11.21 0.63
N GLY A 154 -6.89 -10.66 0.63
CA GLY A 154 -8.10 -11.34 1.11
C GLY A 154 -8.40 -11.08 2.58
N LEU A 155 -7.70 -10.14 3.21
CA LEU A 155 -7.90 -9.74 4.59
C LEU A 155 -9.00 -8.67 4.70
N ASN A 156 -9.65 -8.59 5.85
CA ASN A 156 -10.63 -7.53 6.11
C ASN A 156 -9.94 -6.32 6.73
N SER A 157 -9.78 -5.25 5.95
CA SER A 157 -9.11 -4.00 6.36
C SER A 157 -9.73 -3.36 7.63
N ASN A 158 -11.04 -3.55 7.86
CA ASN A 158 -11.70 -2.98 9.03
C ASN A 158 -11.23 -3.62 10.35
N LYS A 159 -10.74 -4.87 10.32
CA LYS A 159 -10.23 -5.55 11.52
C LYS A 159 -8.90 -4.95 12.01
N PHE A 160 -8.13 -4.30 11.16
CA PHE A 160 -6.87 -3.64 11.54
C PHE A 160 -7.07 -2.36 12.37
N ARG A 161 -8.28 -1.79 12.37
CA ARG A 161 -8.60 -0.55 13.09
C ARG A 161 -9.32 -0.77 14.42
N GLN A 162 -9.12 -1.90 15.07
CA GLN A 162 -9.76 -2.24 16.35
C GLN A 162 -8.90 -1.89 17.59
N LEU A 163 -7.80 -1.15 17.39
CA LEU A 163 -6.88 -0.75 18.46
C LEU A 163 -7.52 0.10 19.59
N ASN A 164 -8.66 0.74 19.31
CA ASN A 164 -9.40 1.52 20.29
C ASN A 164 -9.77 0.70 21.57
N ASN A 165 -9.95 -0.61 21.42
CA ASN A 165 -10.26 -1.48 22.56
C ASN A 165 -9.04 -1.66 23.49
N LEU A 166 -7.83 -1.70 22.92
CA LEU A 166 -6.56 -1.75 23.67
C LEU A 166 -6.28 -0.43 24.39
N VAL A 167 -6.42 0.70 23.69
CA VAL A 167 -6.19 2.05 24.23
C VAL A 167 -7.18 2.40 25.36
N LYS A 168 -8.37 1.82 25.36
CA LYS A 168 -9.35 1.98 26.45
C LYS A 168 -9.12 1.03 27.63
N ASN A 169 -8.25 0.04 27.50
CA ASN A 169 -7.99 -0.93 28.56
C ASN A 169 -6.98 -0.37 29.56
N LYS A 170 -7.46 0.02 30.75
CA LYS A 170 -6.61 0.57 31.82
C LYS A 170 -5.46 -0.34 32.22
N LYS A 171 -5.65 -1.67 32.25
CA LYS A 171 -4.58 -2.63 32.56
C LYS A 171 -3.47 -2.59 31.50
N TYR A 172 -3.85 -2.51 30.22
CA TYR A 172 -2.89 -2.39 29.13
C TYR A 172 -2.11 -1.07 29.19
N LEU A 173 -2.79 0.06 29.44
CA LEU A 173 -2.13 1.35 29.59
C LEU A 173 -1.18 1.39 30.79
N ASN A 174 -1.59 0.86 31.94
CA ASN A 174 -0.73 0.79 33.11
C ASN A 174 0.51 -0.06 32.85
N ALA A 175 0.40 -1.19 32.15
CA ALA A 175 1.52 -2.04 31.79
C ALA A 175 2.50 -1.39 30.78
N LEU A 176 2.06 -0.37 30.02
CA LEU A 176 2.94 0.39 29.11
C LEU A 176 3.68 1.54 29.83
N THR A 177 3.21 1.97 30.98
CA THR A 177 3.74 3.13 31.72
C THR A 177 4.54 2.73 32.98
N SER A 178 4.56 1.46 33.33
CA SER A 178 5.42 0.86 34.37
C SER A 178 6.76 0.40 33.80
#